data_5b5ef0a480b09071396dd4fa9c5baec7
#
_entry.id   5b5ef0a480b09071396dd4fa9c5baec7
#
_cell.length_a   1.000
_cell.length_b   1.000
_cell.length_c   1.000
_cell.angle_alpha   90.00
_cell.angle_beta   90.00
_cell.angle_gamma   90.00
#
_symmetry.space_group_name_H-M   'P 1'
#
loop_
_entity.id
_entity.type
_entity.pdbx_description
1 polymer ?
#
loop_
_entity_poly.entity_id
_entity_poly.type
_entity_poly.pdbx_seq_one_letter_code
_entity_poly.pdbx_strand_id
1 'polypeptide(L)'
;MPLDTPLGMAPEEVRQVLAPLRHDFSVALWAPGNAFAVGAVIRVAHSFLAREVFVVGGGEWYPKGSMGMEKYETVVRLRDAGELFRATAGRAVWALERERARRSVHAVEGFPPGVVFVLGSERFGVPAEVLERADDVLGIPLYGVNNSLPVTVAAGIVMNEWARRRYRDGAVV
;
A
#
# COMPACT_ATOMS: atom_id res chain seq x y z
N MET A 1 12.24 -17.22 -2.40
CA MET A 1 12.94 -17.24 -3.70
C MET A 1 12.18 -16.30 -4.62
N PRO A 2 12.80 -15.25 -5.19
CA PRO A 2 12.11 -14.46 -6.18
C PRO A 2 11.65 -15.40 -7.29
N LEU A 3 10.42 -15.20 -7.77
CA LEU A 3 9.93 -15.94 -8.92
C LEU A 3 10.85 -15.67 -10.09
N ASP A 4 11.53 -16.69 -10.59
CA ASP A 4 12.23 -16.62 -11.86
C ASP A 4 11.18 -16.46 -12.96
N THR A 5 10.79 -15.22 -13.21
CA THR A 5 10.05 -14.91 -14.43
C THR A 5 11.05 -15.05 -15.57
N PRO A 6 10.83 -15.96 -16.53
CA PRO A 6 11.73 -16.10 -17.66
C PRO A 6 11.93 -14.73 -18.34
N LEU A 7 13.18 -14.34 -18.53
CA LEU A 7 13.54 -13.18 -19.34
C LEU A 7 12.85 -13.30 -20.70
N GLY A 8 11.92 -12.40 -21.00
CA GLY A 8 11.17 -12.39 -22.25
C GLY A 8 9.68 -12.61 -22.18
N MET A 9 9.10 -12.86 -21.00
CA MET A 9 7.63 -12.88 -20.84
C MET A 9 7.02 -11.49 -21.06
N ALA A 10 5.91 -11.44 -21.76
CA ALA A 10 5.14 -10.23 -21.89
C ALA A 10 4.53 -9.83 -20.51
N PRO A 11 4.32 -8.52 -20.24
CA PRO A 11 3.76 -8.07 -18.96
C PRO A 11 2.45 -8.76 -18.57
N GLU A 12 1.61 -9.08 -19.55
CA GLU A 12 0.34 -9.77 -19.32
C GLU A 12 0.53 -11.22 -18.83
N GLU A 13 1.50 -11.91 -19.39
CA GLU A 13 1.85 -13.27 -18.97
C GLU A 13 2.37 -13.28 -17.52
N VAL A 14 3.23 -12.29 -17.19
CA VAL A 14 3.70 -12.11 -15.80
C VAL A 14 2.53 -11.85 -14.85
N ARG A 15 1.58 -10.99 -15.21
CA ARG A 15 0.36 -10.75 -14.40
C ARG A 15 -0.43 -12.03 -14.15
N GLN A 16 -0.60 -12.86 -15.17
CA GLN A 16 -1.31 -14.15 -15.04
C GLN A 16 -0.59 -15.10 -14.09
N VAL A 17 0.73 -15.18 -14.16
CA VAL A 17 1.54 -15.99 -13.23
C VAL A 17 1.44 -15.48 -11.80
N LEU A 18 1.44 -14.15 -11.60
CA LEU A 18 1.38 -13.54 -10.27
C LEU A 18 -0.03 -13.56 -9.67
N ALA A 19 -1.09 -13.58 -10.48
CA ALA A 19 -2.47 -13.46 -10.01
C ALA A 19 -2.85 -14.43 -8.87
N PRO A 20 -2.56 -15.73 -8.95
CA PRO A 20 -2.88 -16.68 -7.87
C PRO A 20 -1.99 -16.53 -6.62
N LEU A 21 -0.91 -15.79 -6.72
CA LEU A 21 0.07 -15.60 -5.64
C LEU A 21 -0.18 -14.31 -4.86
N ARG A 22 -1.06 -13.43 -5.38
CA ARG A 22 -1.34 -12.15 -4.73
C ARG A 22 -1.99 -12.34 -3.38
N HIS A 23 -1.53 -11.53 -2.46
CA HIS A 23 -2.10 -11.45 -1.13
C HIS A 23 -3.41 -10.65 -1.14
N ASP A 24 -4.20 -10.80 -0.07
CA ASP A 24 -5.54 -10.25 0.02
C ASP A 24 -5.61 -8.79 0.52
N PHE A 25 -4.47 -8.13 0.75
CA PHE A 25 -4.44 -6.72 1.11
C PHE A 25 -4.23 -5.81 -0.09
N SER A 26 -4.66 -4.56 0.02
CA SER A 26 -4.42 -3.50 -0.95
C SER A 26 -3.83 -2.25 -0.29
N VAL A 27 -3.24 -1.39 -1.10
CA VAL A 27 -2.69 -0.11 -0.66
C VAL A 27 -3.38 1.02 -1.43
N ALA A 28 -3.81 2.05 -0.72
CA ALA A 28 -4.31 3.29 -1.30
C ALA A 28 -3.37 4.43 -0.92
N LEU A 29 -2.85 5.11 -1.93
CA LEU A 29 -1.97 6.26 -1.75
C LEU A 29 -2.71 7.54 -2.12
N TRP A 30 -2.81 8.46 -1.16
CA TRP A 30 -3.25 9.82 -1.42
C TRP A 30 -2.10 10.61 -2.02
N ALA A 31 -2.16 10.89 -3.33
CA ALA A 31 -0.97 11.19 -4.12
C ALA A 31 -0.90 12.58 -4.76
N PRO A 32 -1.40 13.67 -4.17
CA PRO A 32 -1.22 14.96 -4.81
C PRO A 32 0.25 15.40 -4.78
N GLY A 33 0.87 15.44 -5.95
CA GLY A 33 2.10 16.19 -6.16
C GLY A 33 3.44 15.45 -6.02
N ASN A 34 3.46 14.15 -5.71
CA ASN A 34 4.73 13.40 -5.63
C ASN A 34 4.72 12.14 -6.50
N ALA A 35 4.92 12.33 -7.81
CA ALA A 35 4.93 11.25 -8.80
C ALA A 35 6.00 10.18 -8.54
N PHE A 36 7.15 10.56 -7.93
CA PHE A 36 8.20 9.61 -7.60
C PHE A 36 7.77 8.70 -6.44
N ALA A 37 7.16 9.26 -5.39
CA ALA A 37 6.66 8.48 -4.27
C ALA A 37 5.58 7.48 -4.70
N VAL A 38 4.68 7.87 -5.62
CA VAL A 38 3.68 6.96 -6.19
C VAL A 38 4.36 5.75 -6.84
N GLY A 39 5.33 5.99 -7.71
CA GLY A 39 6.10 4.91 -8.35
C GLY A 39 6.81 4.01 -7.33
N ALA A 40 7.44 4.62 -6.34
CA ALA A 40 8.16 3.89 -5.30
C ALA A 40 7.21 3.02 -4.44
N VAL A 41 6.01 3.50 -4.10
CA VAL A 41 4.99 2.70 -3.38
C VAL A 41 4.49 1.55 -4.25
N ILE A 42 4.27 1.76 -5.56
CA ILE A 42 3.91 0.68 -6.49
C ILE A 42 4.98 -0.42 -6.47
N ARG A 43 6.26 -0.05 -6.49
CA ARG A 43 7.36 -1.00 -6.42
C ARG A 43 7.38 -1.79 -5.10
N VAL A 44 7.15 -1.12 -3.97
CA VAL A 44 7.07 -1.79 -2.66
C VAL A 44 5.86 -2.74 -2.62
N ALA A 45 4.69 -2.30 -3.12
CA ALA A 45 3.49 -3.12 -3.19
C ALA A 45 3.69 -4.38 -4.05
N HIS A 46 4.42 -4.26 -5.16
CA HIS A 46 4.83 -5.40 -5.97
C HIS A 46 5.66 -6.40 -5.16
N SER A 47 6.65 -5.92 -4.39
CA SER A 47 7.53 -6.78 -3.58
C SER A 47 6.77 -7.59 -2.51
N PHE A 48 5.61 -7.10 -2.07
CA PHE A 48 4.73 -7.78 -1.13
C PHE A 48 3.51 -8.43 -1.81
N LEU A 49 3.46 -8.49 -3.13
CA LEU A 49 2.35 -9.05 -3.91
C LEU A 49 0.98 -8.53 -3.47
N ALA A 50 0.88 -7.22 -3.24
CA ALA A 50 -0.40 -6.58 -2.93
C ALA A 50 -1.44 -6.90 -4.02
N ARG A 51 -2.70 -7.02 -3.64
CA ARG A 51 -3.80 -7.31 -4.56
C ARG A 51 -3.92 -6.21 -5.63
N GLU A 52 -3.88 -4.96 -5.19
CA GLU A 52 -3.97 -3.79 -6.05
C GLU A 52 -3.44 -2.54 -5.35
N VAL A 53 -3.12 -1.52 -6.12
CA VAL A 53 -2.70 -0.20 -5.63
C VAL A 53 -3.69 0.84 -6.14
N PHE A 54 -4.34 1.55 -5.22
CA PHE A 54 -5.18 2.69 -5.52
C PHE A 54 -4.35 3.97 -5.45
N VAL A 55 -4.42 4.80 -6.49
CA VAL A 55 -3.84 6.15 -6.53
C VAL A 55 -4.98 7.15 -6.50
N VAL A 56 -5.12 7.87 -5.39
CA VAL A 56 -6.28 8.72 -5.11
C VAL A 56 -5.89 10.20 -5.19
N GLY A 57 -6.79 11.04 -5.72
CA GLY A 57 -6.60 12.49 -5.76
C GLY A 57 -5.86 13.00 -6.99
N GLY A 58 -5.74 12.21 -8.04
CA GLY A 58 -5.09 12.56 -9.28
C GLY A 58 -3.57 12.67 -9.10
N GLY A 59 -2.84 11.82 -9.65
CA GLY A 59 -1.38 11.83 -9.65
C GLY A 59 -0.89 10.95 -10.77
N GLU A 60 0.10 11.42 -11.48
CA GLU A 60 0.90 10.55 -12.32
C GLU A 60 2.02 9.97 -11.49
N TRP A 61 2.45 8.78 -11.84
CA TRP A 61 3.68 8.25 -11.26
C TRP A 61 4.84 8.44 -12.23
N TYR A 62 6.00 8.56 -11.66
CA TYR A 62 7.24 8.61 -12.41
C TYR A 62 7.75 7.18 -12.64
N PRO A 63 7.84 6.69 -13.88
CA PRO A 63 8.17 5.30 -14.18
C PRO A 63 9.49 4.82 -13.59
N LYS A 64 10.48 5.73 -13.44
CA LYS A 64 11.74 5.36 -12.79
C LYS A 64 11.57 5.06 -11.29
N GLY A 65 10.55 5.62 -10.62
CA GLY A 65 10.24 5.31 -9.23
C GLY A 65 9.74 3.88 -9.05
N SER A 66 8.91 3.40 -9.96
CA SER A 66 8.36 2.03 -9.94
C SER A 66 9.33 0.99 -10.52
N MET A 67 10.39 1.41 -11.22
CA MET A 67 11.34 0.52 -11.89
C MET A 67 10.65 -0.48 -12.84
N GLY A 68 9.56 -0.07 -13.48
CA GLY A 68 8.79 -0.90 -14.40
C GLY A 68 7.78 -1.83 -13.74
N MET A 69 7.69 -1.87 -12.41
CA MET A 69 6.78 -2.78 -11.69
C MET A 69 5.30 -2.44 -11.91
N GLU A 70 4.98 -1.20 -12.27
CA GLU A 70 3.63 -0.79 -12.64
C GLU A 70 3.03 -1.61 -13.79
N LYS A 71 3.87 -2.22 -14.62
CA LYS A 71 3.43 -3.09 -15.72
C LYS A 71 2.82 -4.40 -15.24
N TYR A 72 3.20 -4.82 -14.04
CA TYR A 72 2.78 -6.09 -13.46
C TYR A 72 1.72 -5.93 -12.38
N GLU A 73 1.46 -4.69 -11.96
CA GLU A 73 0.52 -4.38 -10.88
C GLU A 73 -0.85 -3.93 -11.42
N THR A 74 -1.89 -4.20 -10.64
CA THR A 74 -3.21 -3.59 -10.84
C THR A 74 -3.20 -2.24 -10.16
N VAL A 75 -3.00 -1.16 -10.95
CA VAL A 75 -3.03 0.21 -10.45
C VAL A 75 -4.33 0.86 -10.86
N VAL A 76 -5.14 1.24 -9.87
CA VAL A 76 -6.45 1.86 -10.06
C VAL A 76 -6.38 3.33 -9.68
N ARG A 77 -6.76 4.22 -10.60
CA ARG A 77 -6.83 5.66 -10.36
C ARG A 77 -8.21 6.04 -9.86
N LEU A 78 -8.25 6.76 -8.76
CA LEU A 78 -9.47 7.25 -8.12
C LEU A 78 -9.37 8.76 -7.92
N ARG A 79 -10.48 9.47 -8.04
CA ARG A 79 -10.50 10.93 -7.96
C ARG A 79 -10.50 11.44 -6.52
N ASP A 80 -11.25 10.76 -5.66
CA ASP A 80 -11.58 11.25 -4.32
C ASP A 80 -11.86 10.11 -3.32
N ALA A 81 -12.11 10.47 -2.06
CA ALA A 81 -12.46 9.53 -1.01
C ALA A 81 -13.76 8.76 -1.31
N GLY A 82 -14.74 9.39 -1.94
CA GLY A 82 -15.99 8.74 -2.32
C GLY A 82 -15.76 7.57 -3.28
N GLU A 83 -14.88 7.76 -4.27
CA GLU A 83 -14.48 6.68 -5.18
C GLU A 83 -13.70 5.59 -4.45
N LEU A 84 -12.79 5.96 -3.53
CA LEU A 84 -12.03 5.00 -2.73
C LEU A 84 -12.99 4.09 -1.94
N PHE A 85 -13.91 4.66 -1.18
CA PHE A 85 -14.84 3.86 -0.37
C PHE A 85 -15.83 3.05 -1.20
N ARG A 86 -16.19 3.50 -2.41
CA ARG A 86 -16.98 2.66 -3.34
C ARG A 86 -16.15 1.48 -3.86
N ALA A 87 -14.91 1.72 -4.27
CA ALA A 87 -14.03 0.69 -4.80
C ALA A 87 -13.63 -0.36 -3.73
N THR A 88 -13.66 0.03 -2.47
CA THR A 88 -13.29 -0.82 -1.33
C THR A 88 -14.51 -1.27 -0.51
N ALA A 89 -15.71 -1.18 -1.06
CA ALA A 89 -16.93 -1.54 -0.34
C ALA A 89 -16.87 -3.00 0.19
N GLY A 90 -17.24 -3.18 1.46
CA GLY A 90 -17.18 -4.48 2.15
C GLY A 90 -15.78 -4.89 2.63
N ARG A 91 -14.78 -4.03 2.48
CA ARG A 91 -13.41 -4.25 2.96
C ARG A 91 -13.08 -3.27 4.09
N ALA A 92 -12.27 -3.71 5.03
CA ALA A 92 -11.79 -2.82 6.09
C ALA A 92 -10.78 -1.82 5.51
N VAL A 93 -10.99 -0.55 5.78
CA VAL A 93 -10.11 0.55 5.38
C VAL A 93 -9.37 1.07 6.62
N TRP A 94 -8.06 0.88 6.65
CA TRP A 94 -7.20 1.27 7.76
C TRP A 94 -6.21 2.34 7.31
N ALA A 95 -6.28 3.52 7.93
CA ALA A 95 -5.42 4.64 7.59
C ALA A 95 -4.12 4.62 8.40
N LEU A 96 -3.04 5.08 7.79
CA LEU A 96 -1.77 5.36 8.47
C LEU A 96 -1.64 6.86 8.70
N GLU A 97 -1.86 7.29 9.94
CA GLU A 97 -1.74 8.69 10.36
C GLU A 97 -1.33 8.75 11.82
N ARG A 98 -0.19 9.37 12.09
CA ARG A 98 0.39 9.38 13.45
C ARG A 98 -0.43 10.17 14.46
N GLU A 99 -0.86 11.37 14.07
CA GLU A 99 -1.51 12.31 15.00
C GLU A 99 -2.92 11.85 15.41
N ARG A 100 -3.57 11.07 14.58
CA ARG A 100 -4.90 10.52 14.80
C ARG A 100 -4.91 9.02 15.07
N ALA A 101 -3.73 8.44 15.30
CA ALA A 101 -3.59 7.02 15.54
C ALA A 101 -4.35 6.55 16.78
N ARG A 102 -5.12 5.51 16.64
CA ARG A 102 -5.83 4.84 17.74
C ARG A 102 -4.93 3.79 18.41
N ARG A 103 -3.96 3.27 17.67
CA ARG A 103 -2.96 2.30 18.15
C ARG A 103 -1.71 2.28 17.26
N SER A 104 -0.66 1.69 17.79
CA SER A 104 0.55 1.44 17.00
C SER A 104 0.33 0.31 16.00
N VAL A 105 0.92 0.40 14.83
CA VAL A 105 0.98 -0.68 13.83
C VAL A 105 1.57 -1.96 14.41
N HIS A 106 2.48 -1.85 15.38
CA HIS A 106 3.11 -3.00 16.04
C HIS A 106 2.20 -3.69 17.06
N ALA A 107 1.20 -2.96 17.60
CA ALA A 107 0.24 -3.49 18.56
C ALA A 107 -0.97 -4.22 17.92
N VAL A 108 -1.00 -4.29 16.59
CA VAL A 108 -2.03 -5.01 15.86
C VAL A 108 -1.78 -6.52 15.98
N GLU A 109 -2.74 -7.27 16.51
CA GLU A 109 -2.62 -8.73 16.61
C GLU A 109 -2.82 -9.42 15.25
N GLY A 110 -3.75 -8.91 14.43
CA GLY A 110 -4.02 -9.39 13.09
C GLY A 110 -4.72 -8.34 12.23
N PHE A 111 -4.61 -8.48 10.94
CA PHE A 111 -5.26 -7.60 9.97
C PHE A 111 -6.52 -8.28 9.41
N PRO A 112 -7.62 -7.53 9.20
CA PRO A 112 -8.81 -8.07 8.56
C PRO A 112 -8.52 -8.63 7.17
N PRO A 113 -9.22 -9.67 6.73
CA PRO A 113 -9.15 -10.12 5.35
C PRO A 113 -9.49 -8.99 4.37
N GLY A 114 -8.72 -8.88 3.31
CA GLY A 114 -8.95 -7.87 2.30
C GLY A 114 -8.67 -6.43 2.73
N VAL A 115 -7.94 -6.20 3.82
CA VAL A 115 -7.65 -4.86 4.35
C VAL A 115 -7.06 -3.94 3.29
N VAL A 116 -7.48 -2.67 3.32
CA VAL A 116 -6.94 -1.60 2.49
C VAL A 116 -6.19 -0.62 3.38
N PHE A 117 -4.88 -0.51 3.19
CA PHE A 117 -4.05 0.46 3.91
C PHE A 117 -4.06 1.79 3.17
N VAL A 118 -4.51 2.86 3.81
CA VAL A 118 -4.51 4.20 3.24
C VAL A 118 -3.32 5.00 3.78
N LEU A 119 -2.50 5.47 2.86
CA LEU A 119 -1.32 6.29 3.11
C LEU A 119 -1.58 7.71 2.64
N GLY A 120 -1.27 8.68 3.47
CA GLY A 120 -1.35 10.10 3.15
C GLY A 120 -0.16 10.59 2.31
N SER A 121 -0.31 11.78 1.73
CA SER A 121 0.81 12.48 1.13
C SER A 121 1.76 13.02 2.21
N GLU A 122 3.04 13.18 1.89
CA GLU A 122 4.03 13.71 2.82
C GLU A 122 3.70 15.15 3.29
N ARG A 123 2.97 15.90 2.48
CA ARG A 123 2.64 17.30 2.77
C ARG A 123 1.35 17.47 3.57
N PHE A 124 0.34 16.67 3.29
CA PHE A 124 -1.02 16.89 3.81
C PHE A 124 -1.55 15.73 4.66
N GLY A 125 -0.80 14.62 4.77
CA GLY A 125 -1.25 13.43 5.47
C GLY A 125 -2.45 12.77 4.79
N VAL A 126 -3.20 12.00 5.57
CA VAL A 126 -4.47 11.39 5.15
C VAL A 126 -5.60 12.41 5.34
N PRO A 127 -6.46 12.66 4.34
CA PRO A 127 -7.56 13.60 4.48
C PRO A 127 -8.51 13.27 5.63
N ALA A 128 -9.04 14.32 6.27
CA ALA A 128 -9.94 14.17 7.43
C ALA A 128 -11.16 13.28 7.11
N GLU A 129 -11.75 13.46 5.94
CA GLU A 129 -12.90 12.65 5.48
C GLU A 129 -12.59 11.14 5.38
N VAL A 130 -11.33 10.79 5.10
CA VAL A 130 -10.88 9.39 5.09
C VAL A 130 -10.69 8.89 6.51
N LEU A 131 -10.05 9.70 7.37
CA LEU A 131 -9.81 9.35 8.77
C LEU A 131 -11.10 9.15 9.57
N GLU A 132 -12.13 9.93 9.27
CA GLU A 132 -13.46 9.85 9.91
C GLU A 132 -14.20 8.56 9.51
N ARG A 133 -13.98 8.06 8.30
CA ARG A 133 -14.64 6.88 7.75
C ARG A 133 -13.81 5.61 7.86
N ALA A 134 -12.53 5.73 8.19
CA ALA A 134 -11.66 4.58 8.36
C ALA A 134 -12.08 3.71 9.54
N ASP A 135 -12.07 2.40 9.35
CA ASP A 135 -12.37 1.42 10.41
C ASP A 135 -11.31 1.46 11.51
N ASP A 136 -10.07 1.76 11.16
CA ASP A 136 -8.98 1.99 12.11
C ASP A 136 -7.96 3.01 11.59
N VAL A 137 -7.22 3.60 12.53
CA VAL A 137 -6.11 4.52 12.24
C VAL A 137 -4.88 4.06 13.01
N LEU A 138 -3.84 3.71 12.27
CA LEU A 138 -2.60 3.21 12.81
C LEU A 138 -1.51 4.27 12.80
N GLY A 139 -0.68 4.27 13.84
CA GLY A 139 0.52 5.07 13.91
C GLY A 139 1.79 4.21 13.87
N ILE A 140 2.81 4.71 13.19
CA ILE A 140 4.16 4.16 13.29
C ILE A 140 4.90 4.92 14.37
N PRO A 141 5.39 4.28 15.44
CA PRO A 141 6.16 4.95 16.49
C PRO A 141 7.46 5.53 15.93
N LEU A 142 7.71 6.79 16.21
CA LEU A 142 8.92 7.50 15.85
C LEU A 142 9.60 8.01 17.12
N TYR A 143 10.90 7.86 17.20
CA TYR A 143 11.69 8.19 18.40
C TYR A 143 12.62 9.40 18.22
N GLY A 144 12.72 9.91 17.00
CA GLY A 144 13.53 11.08 16.66
C GLY A 144 12.74 12.40 16.76
N VAL A 145 13.42 13.48 16.48
CA VAL A 145 12.81 14.82 16.41
C VAL A 145 11.90 14.99 15.20
N ASN A 146 12.18 14.25 14.13
CA ASN A 146 11.34 14.27 12.92
C ASN A 146 10.01 13.54 13.17
N ASN A 147 8.93 14.19 12.79
CA ASN A 147 7.57 13.73 13.04
C ASN A 147 6.94 12.91 11.91
N SER A 148 7.64 12.71 10.80
CA SER A 148 7.12 12.02 9.63
C SER A 148 8.16 11.11 9.00
N LEU A 149 7.67 10.09 8.28
CA LEU A 149 8.46 9.23 7.41
C LEU A 149 8.13 9.53 5.95
N PRO A 150 9.07 9.31 5.03
CA PRO A 150 8.72 9.21 3.62
C PRO A 150 7.60 8.18 3.46
N VAL A 151 6.59 8.49 2.64
CA VAL A 151 5.41 7.61 2.48
C VAL A 151 5.78 6.21 2.02
N THR A 152 6.83 6.07 1.22
CA THR A 152 7.35 4.77 0.77
C THR A 152 7.86 3.92 1.94
N VAL A 153 8.49 4.56 2.93
CA VAL A 153 8.97 3.87 4.15
C VAL A 153 7.77 3.44 5.00
N ALA A 154 6.79 4.32 5.20
CA ALA A 154 5.56 3.98 5.92
C ALA A 154 4.81 2.82 5.24
N ALA A 155 4.72 2.83 3.92
CA ALA A 155 4.16 1.73 3.12
C ALA A 155 4.92 0.41 3.36
N GLY A 156 6.25 0.44 3.31
CA GLY A 156 7.08 -0.73 3.57
C GLY A 156 6.87 -1.30 4.98
N ILE A 157 6.78 -0.43 5.99
CA ILE A 157 6.56 -0.86 7.38
C ILE A 157 5.21 -1.56 7.54
N VAL A 158 4.11 -0.98 7.07
CA VAL A 158 2.79 -1.62 7.24
C VAL A 158 2.66 -2.91 6.45
N MET A 159 3.19 -2.97 5.23
CA MET A 159 3.18 -4.20 4.43
C MET A 159 4.05 -5.29 5.07
N ASN A 160 5.21 -4.93 5.62
CA ASN A 160 6.06 -5.86 6.36
C ASN A 160 5.36 -6.37 7.65
N GLU A 161 4.67 -5.49 8.39
CA GLU A 161 3.90 -5.90 9.57
C GLU A 161 2.75 -6.85 9.20
N TRP A 162 2.10 -6.61 8.06
CA TRP A 162 1.09 -7.53 7.53
C TRP A 162 1.72 -8.89 7.18
N ALA A 163 2.82 -8.90 6.43
CA ALA A 163 3.51 -10.11 5.99
C ALA A 163 4.06 -10.92 7.18
N ARG A 164 4.67 -10.24 8.16
CA ARG A 164 5.25 -10.87 9.36
C ARG A 164 4.22 -11.68 10.14
N ARG A 165 2.97 -11.22 10.21
CA ARG A 165 1.89 -11.93 10.92
C ARG A 165 1.38 -13.15 10.17
N ARG A 166 1.66 -13.24 8.89
CA ARG A 166 1.28 -14.38 8.03
C ARG A 166 2.45 -15.34 7.77
N TYR A 167 3.64 -14.93 8.12
CA TYR A 167 4.83 -15.78 7.99
C TYR A 167 4.66 -17.04 8.83
N ARG A 168 5.01 -18.19 8.23
CA ARG A 168 5.10 -19.49 8.89
C ARG A 168 6.48 -20.05 8.65
N ASP A 169 7.05 -20.69 9.64
CA ASP A 169 8.34 -21.36 9.50
C ASP A 169 8.27 -22.38 8.36
N GLY A 170 9.23 -22.32 7.45
CA GLY A 170 9.27 -23.13 6.23
C GLY A 170 8.55 -22.52 5.02
N ALA A 171 7.80 -21.44 5.16
CA ALA A 171 7.38 -20.64 4.02
C ALA A 171 8.61 -19.89 3.50
N VAL A 172 9.15 -20.36 2.40
CA VAL A 172 10.38 -19.79 1.83
C VAL A 172 10.07 -18.43 1.24
N VAL A 173 10.90 -17.48 1.59
CA VAL A 173 11.05 -16.21 0.89
C VAL A 173 11.67 -16.44 -0.49
#